data_aaea7a47dd01a047593a529ca13e1906
#
_entry.id   aaea7a47dd01a047593a529ca13e1906
#
_cell.length_a   1.000
_cell.length_b   1.000
_cell.length_c   1.000
_cell.angle_alpha   90.00
_cell.angle_beta   90.00
_cell.angle_gamma   90.00
#
_symmetry.space_group_name_H-M   'P 1'
#
loop_
_entity.id
_entity.type
_entity.pdbx_description
1 polymer ?
#
loop_
_entity_poly.entity_id
_entity_poly.type
_entity_poly.pdbx_seq_one_letter_code
_entity_poly.pdbx_strand_id
1 'polypeptide(L)'
;SNTFEIPDIQLLVQSIRNKSQRIGTEIIIVFDNTWAGPLYFRPLEHGMDIEIQAATKYVVGHSDAMLGLVACTEKTYKDVKNSCRYQGISAGPDTCYLGLRGLRTMALRMSSQFDNAMEVAHWLEKQDIIQEVLYPPLKSSSSYNNWRKSFTGGGSLMSIVLHKEYSDHELAKMLDHMELFAMGYSWGGF
;
A
#
# COMPACT_ATOMS: atom_id res chain seq x y z
N SER A 1 0.20 6.98 -3.24
CA SER A 1 -0.45 8.29 -3.36
C SER A 1 -0.54 8.95 -1.99
N ASN A 2 -0.29 10.23 -1.91
CA ASN A 2 -0.37 10.99 -0.65
C ASN A 2 -1.83 11.24 -0.22
N THR A 3 -2.79 11.10 -1.14
CA THR A 3 -4.22 11.35 -0.90
C THR A 3 -4.97 10.11 -0.43
N PHE A 4 -4.39 8.92 -0.55
CA PHE A 4 -5.00 7.64 -0.17
C PHE A 4 -6.38 7.39 -0.79
N GLU A 5 -6.63 7.93 -1.99
CA GLU A 5 -7.89 7.70 -2.71
C GLU A 5 -7.99 6.25 -3.20
N ILE A 6 -9.13 5.64 -2.95
CA ILE A 6 -9.47 4.31 -3.47
C ILE A 6 -10.63 4.46 -4.46
N PRO A 7 -10.39 4.18 -5.75
CA PRO A 7 -11.46 4.16 -6.75
C PRO A 7 -12.39 2.95 -6.52
N ASP A 8 -13.56 2.96 -7.18
CA ASP A 8 -14.36 1.75 -7.30
C ASP A 8 -13.62 0.74 -8.18
N ILE A 9 -12.98 -0.23 -7.55
CA ILE A 9 -12.09 -1.21 -8.20
C ILE A 9 -12.83 -2.01 -9.26
N GLN A 10 -14.05 -2.46 -8.97
CA GLN A 10 -14.83 -3.27 -9.91
C GLN A 10 -15.19 -2.48 -11.16
N LEU A 11 -15.70 -1.25 -10.97
CA LEU A 11 -16.05 -0.35 -12.06
C LEU A 11 -14.83 0.01 -12.91
N LEU A 12 -13.69 0.29 -12.27
CA LEU A 12 -12.43 0.60 -12.96
C LEU A 12 -11.98 -0.56 -13.84
N VAL A 13 -11.88 -1.76 -13.29
CA VAL A 13 -11.44 -2.96 -14.03
C VAL A 13 -12.40 -3.25 -15.18
N GLN A 14 -13.72 -3.22 -14.93
CA GLN A 14 -14.73 -3.44 -15.97
C GLN A 14 -14.62 -2.40 -17.10
N SER A 15 -14.43 -1.13 -16.76
CA SER A 15 -14.26 -0.05 -17.75
C SER A 15 -13.03 -0.25 -18.62
N ILE A 16 -11.90 -0.67 -18.03
CA ILE A 16 -10.67 -0.98 -18.76
C ILE A 16 -10.88 -2.18 -19.67
N ARG A 17 -11.52 -3.26 -19.20
CA ARG A 17 -11.79 -4.46 -20.01
C ARG A 17 -12.74 -4.14 -21.18
N ASN A 18 -13.78 -3.36 -20.96
CA ASN A 18 -14.69 -2.90 -22.01
C ASN A 18 -13.95 -2.02 -23.04
N LYS A 19 -13.03 -1.16 -22.60
CA LYS A 19 -12.20 -0.36 -23.50
C LYS A 19 -11.28 -1.24 -24.31
N SER A 20 -10.61 -2.20 -23.69
CA SER A 20 -9.73 -3.17 -24.33
C SER A 20 -10.45 -3.90 -25.49
N GLN A 21 -11.66 -4.40 -25.24
CA GLN A 21 -12.48 -5.05 -26.25
C GLN A 21 -12.83 -4.12 -27.43
N ARG A 22 -13.23 -2.88 -27.11
CA ARG A 22 -13.63 -1.89 -28.15
C ARG A 22 -12.48 -1.50 -29.08
N ILE A 23 -11.26 -1.43 -28.59
CA ILE A 23 -10.09 -1.06 -29.40
C ILE A 23 -9.39 -2.28 -30.03
N GLY A 24 -9.84 -3.51 -29.73
CA GLY A 24 -9.22 -4.73 -30.22
C GLY A 24 -7.79 -4.96 -29.71
N THR A 25 -7.39 -4.27 -28.65
CA THR A 25 -6.04 -4.38 -28.08
C THR A 25 -6.17 -4.70 -26.59
N GLU A 26 -5.43 -5.71 -26.15
CA GLU A 26 -5.41 -6.07 -24.75
C GLU A 26 -4.71 -5.02 -23.90
N ILE A 27 -5.37 -4.62 -22.82
CA ILE A 27 -4.81 -3.72 -21.80
C ILE A 27 -4.47 -4.56 -20.57
N ILE A 28 -3.18 -4.60 -20.22
CA ILE A 28 -2.69 -5.26 -19.00
C ILE A 28 -2.89 -4.31 -17.83
N ILE A 29 -3.55 -4.79 -16.78
CA ILE A 29 -3.81 -4.03 -15.55
C ILE A 29 -2.76 -4.42 -14.52
N VAL A 30 -1.95 -3.45 -14.12
CA VAL A 30 -0.94 -3.60 -13.07
C VAL A 30 -1.37 -2.82 -11.85
N PHE A 31 -1.27 -3.41 -10.67
CA PHE A 31 -1.64 -2.79 -9.41
C PHE A 31 -0.48 -2.86 -8.39
N ASP A 32 -0.12 -1.72 -7.83
CA ASP A 32 0.78 -1.67 -6.68
C ASP A 32 -0.02 -1.87 -5.40
N ASN A 33 0.16 -3.03 -4.77
CA ASN A 33 -0.56 -3.46 -3.57
C ASN A 33 0.28 -3.31 -2.29
N THR A 34 1.30 -2.46 -2.32
CA THR A 34 2.21 -2.32 -1.18
C THR A 34 1.47 -1.87 0.09
N TRP A 35 0.47 -0.97 -0.03
CA TRP A 35 -0.24 -0.42 1.13
C TRP A 35 -1.13 -1.44 1.86
N ALA A 36 -1.90 -2.24 1.13
CA ALA A 36 -2.82 -3.22 1.71
C ALA A 36 -2.17 -4.61 1.89
N GLY A 37 -1.17 -4.91 1.07
CA GLY A 37 -0.54 -6.22 1.02
C GLY A 37 -1.54 -7.33 0.64
N PRO A 38 -1.05 -8.56 0.48
CA PRO A 38 -1.88 -9.69 0.05
C PRO A 38 -2.86 -10.16 1.14
N LEU A 39 -2.71 -9.64 2.35
CA LEU A 39 -3.61 -9.94 3.46
C LEU A 39 -4.96 -9.25 3.33
N TYR A 40 -4.96 -7.99 2.93
CA TYR A 40 -6.16 -7.15 2.95
C TYR A 40 -6.74 -6.83 1.57
N PHE A 41 -5.96 -7.05 0.51
CA PHE A 41 -6.42 -6.92 -0.86
C PHE A 41 -5.70 -7.89 -1.79
N ARG A 42 -6.44 -8.50 -2.72
CA ARG A 42 -5.91 -9.48 -3.68
C ARG A 42 -6.25 -9.08 -5.10
N PRO A 43 -5.42 -8.26 -5.75
CA PRO A 43 -5.71 -7.67 -7.06
C PRO A 43 -6.09 -8.67 -8.14
N LEU A 44 -5.43 -9.85 -8.18
CA LEU A 44 -5.70 -10.88 -9.19
C LEU A 44 -7.12 -11.45 -9.09
N GLU A 45 -7.69 -11.55 -7.87
CA GLU A 45 -9.07 -11.99 -7.65
C GLU A 45 -10.09 -10.95 -8.12
N HIS A 46 -9.67 -9.69 -8.29
CA HIS A 46 -10.46 -8.59 -8.82
C HIS A 46 -10.28 -8.36 -10.33
N GLY A 47 -9.62 -9.31 -11.04
CA GLY A 47 -9.48 -9.26 -12.50
C GLY A 47 -8.32 -8.40 -13.01
N MET A 48 -7.36 -8.07 -12.15
CA MET A 48 -6.09 -7.47 -12.53
C MET A 48 -5.11 -8.54 -13.00
N ASP A 49 -4.11 -8.17 -13.79
CA ASP A 49 -3.20 -9.12 -14.43
C ASP A 49 -1.89 -9.29 -13.68
N ILE A 50 -1.41 -8.20 -13.06
CA ILE A 50 -0.13 -8.17 -12.36
C ILE A 50 -0.30 -7.37 -11.07
N GLU A 51 0.15 -7.94 -9.98
CA GLU A 51 0.32 -7.30 -8.68
C GLU A 51 1.80 -7.07 -8.42
N ILE A 52 2.17 -5.86 -8.04
CA ILE A 52 3.51 -5.53 -7.56
C ILE A 52 3.46 -5.09 -6.10
N GLN A 53 4.49 -5.40 -5.36
CA GLN A 53 4.65 -4.99 -3.97
C GLN A 53 6.10 -4.62 -3.67
N ALA A 54 6.31 -3.51 -2.99
CA ALA A 54 7.54 -3.27 -2.27
C ALA A 54 7.55 -4.18 -1.03
N ALA A 55 8.02 -5.42 -1.20
CA ALA A 55 8.12 -6.38 -0.11
C ALA A 55 9.01 -5.89 1.05
N THR A 56 9.89 -4.91 0.79
CA THR A 56 10.63 -4.08 1.76
C THR A 56 9.75 -3.61 2.92
N LYS A 57 8.46 -3.37 2.68
CA LYS A 57 7.50 -2.85 3.65
C LYS A 57 6.99 -3.98 4.54
N TYR A 58 5.74 -4.38 4.38
CA TYR A 58 5.07 -5.33 5.28
C TYR A 58 5.59 -6.77 5.18
N VAL A 59 6.02 -7.22 4.00
CA VAL A 59 6.48 -8.61 3.82
C VAL A 59 7.76 -8.86 4.60
N VAL A 60 8.80 -8.08 4.37
CA VAL A 60 10.04 -8.12 5.16
C VAL A 60 9.76 -7.68 6.60
N GLY A 61 9.15 -6.50 6.78
CA GLY A 61 8.59 -6.00 8.02
C GLY A 61 9.57 -5.69 9.15
N HIS A 62 10.89 -5.69 8.88
CA HIS A 62 11.93 -5.51 9.89
C HIS A 62 12.90 -4.39 9.55
N SER A 63 12.62 -3.62 8.50
CA SER A 63 13.45 -2.49 8.04
C SER A 63 14.91 -2.85 7.72
N ASP A 64 15.19 -4.13 7.42
CA ASP A 64 16.54 -4.70 7.27
C ASP A 64 16.83 -5.28 5.88
N ALA A 65 15.89 -5.21 4.93
CA ALA A 65 16.10 -5.65 3.55
C ALA A 65 15.25 -4.90 2.55
N MET A 66 15.74 -4.77 1.33
CA MET A 66 15.01 -4.25 0.18
C MET A 66 14.63 -5.40 -0.75
N LEU A 67 13.35 -5.56 -1.01
CA LEU A 67 12.81 -6.66 -1.82
C LEU A 67 11.58 -6.20 -2.58
N GLY A 68 11.46 -6.62 -3.85
CA GLY A 68 10.25 -6.52 -4.65
C GLY A 68 9.59 -7.88 -4.82
N LEU A 69 8.27 -7.91 -4.86
CA LEU A 69 7.49 -9.07 -5.24
C LEU A 69 6.57 -8.73 -6.42
N VAL A 70 6.43 -9.68 -7.33
CA VAL A 70 5.48 -9.63 -8.43
C VAL A 70 4.67 -10.91 -8.41
N ALA A 71 3.35 -10.80 -8.28
CA ALA A 71 2.41 -11.87 -8.55
C ALA A 71 1.67 -11.57 -9.84
N CYS A 72 1.40 -12.56 -10.65
CA CYS A 72 0.74 -12.35 -11.93
C CYS A 72 -0.09 -13.54 -12.35
N THR A 73 -1.03 -13.31 -13.28
CA THR A 73 -1.81 -14.39 -13.90
C THR A 73 -0.91 -15.29 -14.74
N GLU A 74 -1.34 -16.53 -14.96
CA GLU A 74 -0.65 -17.47 -15.84
C GLU A 74 -0.37 -16.88 -17.24
N LYS A 75 -1.31 -16.09 -17.73
CA LYS A 75 -1.24 -15.42 -19.03
C LYS A 75 -0.05 -14.46 -19.13
N THR A 76 0.24 -13.69 -18.10
CA THR A 76 1.32 -12.68 -18.09
C THR A 76 2.63 -13.23 -17.52
N TYR A 77 2.61 -14.42 -16.92
CA TYR A 77 3.76 -14.99 -16.22
C TYR A 77 5.02 -15.09 -17.08
N LYS A 78 4.88 -15.61 -18.32
CA LYS A 78 6.03 -15.81 -19.20
C LYS A 78 6.73 -14.50 -19.56
N ASP A 79 5.97 -13.46 -19.82
CA ASP A 79 6.51 -12.15 -20.21
C ASP A 79 7.16 -11.45 -19.02
N VAL A 80 6.52 -11.48 -17.85
CA VAL A 80 7.09 -10.96 -16.60
C VAL A 80 8.39 -11.69 -16.26
N LYS A 81 8.36 -13.02 -16.30
CA LYS A 81 9.54 -13.85 -15.99
C LYS A 81 10.70 -13.58 -16.95
N ASN A 82 10.42 -13.50 -18.24
CA ASN A 82 11.44 -13.21 -19.26
C ASN A 82 11.99 -11.79 -19.11
N SER A 83 11.13 -10.80 -18.85
CA SER A 83 11.56 -9.42 -18.64
C SER A 83 12.55 -9.32 -17.48
N CYS A 84 12.22 -9.92 -16.33
CA CYS A 84 13.14 -9.97 -15.19
C CYS A 84 14.46 -10.66 -15.53
N ARG A 85 14.37 -11.79 -16.25
CA ARG A 85 15.55 -12.58 -16.65
C ARG A 85 16.48 -11.83 -17.58
N TYR A 86 15.93 -11.18 -18.61
CA TYR A 86 16.73 -10.44 -19.60
C TYR A 86 17.39 -9.19 -19.02
N GLN A 87 16.76 -8.59 -18.00
CA GLN A 87 17.30 -7.43 -17.29
C GLN A 87 18.22 -7.81 -16.13
N GLY A 88 18.40 -9.11 -15.85
CA GLY A 88 19.23 -9.56 -14.73
C GLY A 88 18.62 -9.23 -13.35
N ILE A 89 17.31 -8.97 -13.29
CA ILE A 89 16.62 -8.66 -12.03
C ILE A 89 16.42 -9.95 -11.25
N SER A 90 17.15 -10.09 -10.16
CA SER A 90 17.04 -11.20 -9.21
C SER A 90 17.40 -10.75 -7.81
N ALA A 91 16.69 -11.26 -6.81
CA ALA A 91 17.04 -11.04 -5.41
C ALA A 91 18.12 -12.04 -4.96
N GLY A 92 19.05 -11.58 -4.12
CA GLY A 92 20.02 -12.45 -3.48
C GLY A 92 19.37 -13.44 -2.51
N PRO A 93 19.98 -14.61 -2.25
CA PRO A 93 19.42 -15.63 -1.38
C PRO A 93 19.17 -15.15 0.05
N ASP A 94 20.04 -14.31 0.60
CA ASP A 94 19.88 -13.75 1.94
C ASP A 94 18.66 -12.82 2.01
N THR A 95 18.46 -11.99 0.99
CA THR A 95 17.28 -11.13 0.89
C THR A 95 15.99 -11.95 0.78
N CYS A 96 16.01 -13.02 0.00
CA CYS A 96 14.88 -13.96 -0.10
C CYS A 96 14.58 -14.61 1.25
N TYR A 97 15.62 -15.00 1.99
CA TYR A 97 15.48 -15.58 3.33
C TYR A 97 14.84 -14.57 4.30
N LEU A 98 15.28 -13.30 4.31
CA LEU A 98 14.70 -12.26 5.15
C LEU A 98 13.23 -11.99 4.80
N GLY A 99 12.89 -11.98 3.52
CA GLY A 99 11.52 -11.89 3.06
C GLY A 99 10.65 -13.06 3.55
N LEU A 100 11.16 -14.30 3.44
CA LEU A 100 10.46 -15.49 3.91
C LEU A 100 10.30 -15.50 5.44
N ARG A 101 11.31 -15.05 6.18
CA ARG A 101 11.24 -14.86 7.63
C ARG A 101 10.12 -13.88 8.00
N GLY A 102 10.11 -12.70 7.37
CA GLY A 102 9.10 -11.67 7.63
C GLY A 102 7.68 -12.11 7.26
N LEU A 103 7.51 -12.84 6.17
CA LEU A 103 6.22 -13.35 5.71
C LEU A 103 5.51 -14.21 6.78
N ARG A 104 6.26 -14.99 7.58
CA ARG A 104 5.69 -15.84 8.64
C ARG A 104 4.96 -15.08 9.74
N THR A 105 5.32 -13.83 9.99
CA THR A 105 4.71 -12.98 11.02
C THR A 105 3.88 -11.83 10.41
N MET A 106 3.79 -11.74 9.09
CA MET A 106 3.18 -10.62 8.40
C MET A 106 1.73 -10.40 8.84
N ALA A 107 0.93 -11.44 8.94
CA ALA A 107 -0.47 -11.31 9.33
C ALA A 107 -0.64 -10.72 10.75
N LEU A 108 0.15 -11.19 11.71
CA LEU A 108 0.13 -10.67 13.09
C LEU A 108 0.57 -9.20 13.14
N ARG A 109 1.64 -8.87 12.44
CA ARG A 109 2.17 -7.49 12.40
C ARG A 109 1.18 -6.54 11.72
N MET A 110 0.65 -6.91 10.56
CA MET A 110 -0.30 -6.07 9.84
C MET A 110 -1.61 -5.88 10.61
N SER A 111 -2.12 -6.92 11.29
CA SER A 111 -3.31 -6.78 12.13
C SER A 111 -3.07 -5.79 13.26
N SER A 112 -2.00 -5.97 14.04
CA SER A 112 -1.65 -5.05 15.12
C SER A 112 -1.42 -3.61 14.63
N GLN A 113 -0.73 -3.45 13.51
CA GLN A 113 -0.49 -2.13 12.90
C GLN A 113 -1.77 -1.48 12.40
N PHE A 114 -2.71 -2.24 11.85
CA PHE A 114 -3.99 -1.74 11.40
C PHE A 114 -4.84 -1.26 12.58
N ASP A 115 -4.93 -2.04 13.66
CA ASP A 115 -5.67 -1.68 14.87
C ASP A 115 -5.10 -0.41 15.50
N ASN A 116 -3.78 -0.33 15.65
CA ASN A 116 -3.11 0.87 16.15
C ASN A 116 -3.33 2.09 15.24
N ALA A 117 -3.27 1.90 13.92
CA ALA A 117 -3.51 2.98 12.96
C ALA A 117 -4.95 3.51 13.06
N MET A 118 -5.94 2.64 13.27
CA MET A 118 -7.32 3.06 13.49
C MET A 118 -7.48 3.88 14.78
N GLU A 119 -6.82 3.48 15.86
CA GLU A 119 -6.83 4.22 17.13
C GLU A 119 -6.20 5.62 16.96
N VAL A 120 -5.01 5.67 16.34
CA VAL A 120 -4.31 6.95 16.05
C VAL A 120 -5.14 7.83 15.13
N ALA A 121 -5.72 7.27 14.07
CA ALA A 121 -6.54 8.01 13.12
C ALA A 121 -7.77 8.64 13.81
N HIS A 122 -8.48 7.89 14.65
CA HIS A 122 -9.61 8.41 15.42
C HIS A 122 -9.20 9.45 16.47
N TRP A 123 -7.98 9.35 17.01
CA TRP A 123 -7.44 10.38 17.88
C TRP A 123 -7.12 11.67 17.10
N LEU A 124 -6.50 11.53 15.91
CA LEU A 124 -6.17 12.65 15.02
C LEU A 124 -7.42 13.42 14.58
N GLU A 125 -8.53 12.72 14.25
CA GLU A 125 -9.81 13.37 13.87
C GLU A 125 -10.35 14.32 14.94
N LYS A 126 -9.91 14.20 16.19
CA LYS A 126 -10.37 15.02 17.32
C LYS A 126 -9.45 16.20 17.64
N GLN A 127 -8.36 16.35 16.90
CA GLN A 127 -7.40 17.43 17.17
C GLN A 127 -7.77 18.70 16.41
N ASP A 128 -7.84 19.83 17.10
CA ASP A 128 -8.23 21.12 16.51
C ASP A 128 -7.33 21.60 15.37
N ILE A 129 -6.11 21.13 15.32
CA ILE A 129 -5.13 21.47 14.26
C ILE A 129 -5.34 20.66 12.99
N ILE A 130 -6.04 19.52 13.05
CA ILE A 130 -6.24 18.59 11.92
C ILE A 130 -7.53 18.94 11.20
N GLN A 131 -7.43 19.25 9.92
CA GLN A 131 -8.56 19.45 9.03
C GLN A 131 -9.15 18.12 8.54
N GLU A 132 -8.31 17.18 8.17
CA GLU A 132 -8.71 15.89 7.62
C GLU A 132 -7.64 14.83 7.87
N VAL A 133 -8.09 13.61 8.16
CA VAL A 133 -7.24 12.41 8.18
C VAL A 133 -7.50 11.61 6.92
N LEU A 134 -6.50 11.53 6.05
CA LEU A 134 -6.58 10.80 4.79
C LEU A 134 -6.25 9.33 5.03
N TYR A 135 -7.26 8.58 5.47
CA TYR A 135 -7.16 7.15 5.77
C TYR A 135 -8.44 6.41 5.33
N PRO A 136 -8.40 5.59 4.28
CA PRO A 136 -9.59 4.97 3.68
C PRO A 136 -10.50 4.21 4.65
N PRO A 137 -9.99 3.51 5.72
CA PRO A 137 -10.84 2.80 6.67
C PRO A 137 -11.70 3.70 7.58
N LEU A 138 -11.44 4.99 7.66
CA LEU A 138 -12.27 5.92 8.43
C LEU A 138 -13.61 6.16 7.74
N LYS A 139 -14.71 6.18 8.50
CA LYS A 139 -16.04 6.49 7.99
C LYS A 139 -16.17 7.90 7.41
N SER A 140 -15.35 8.83 7.87
CA SER A 140 -15.22 10.21 7.37
C SER A 140 -14.53 10.29 6.01
N SER A 141 -13.74 9.26 5.64
CA SER A 141 -13.01 9.24 4.37
C SER A 141 -13.96 9.15 3.18
N SER A 142 -13.71 9.98 2.16
CA SER A 142 -14.40 9.90 0.85
C SER A 142 -14.21 8.54 0.17
N SER A 143 -13.13 7.83 0.48
CA SER A 143 -12.82 6.50 -0.06
C SER A 143 -13.41 5.34 0.74
N TYR A 144 -14.07 5.59 1.88
CA TYR A 144 -14.55 4.54 2.78
C TYR A 144 -15.45 3.50 2.10
N ASN A 145 -16.41 3.97 1.30
CA ASN A 145 -17.36 3.07 0.64
C ASN A 145 -16.67 2.17 -0.39
N ASN A 146 -15.69 2.69 -1.13
CA ASN A 146 -14.92 1.93 -2.11
C ASN A 146 -13.94 0.96 -1.43
N TRP A 147 -13.28 1.43 -0.36
CA TRP A 147 -12.42 0.58 0.47
C TRP A 147 -13.22 -0.61 1.03
N ARG A 148 -14.34 -0.38 1.67
CA ARG A 148 -15.17 -1.42 2.29
C ARG A 148 -15.69 -2.47 1.30
N LYS A 149 -15.85 -2.12 0.01
CA LYS A 149 -16.31 -3.07 -1.02
C LYS A 149 -15.24 -4.08 -1.42
N SER A 150 -13.97 -3.71 -1.37
CA SER A 150 -12.89 -4.48 -2.00
C SER A 150 -11.80 -4.91 -1.03
N PHE A 151 -11.64 -4.23 0.11
CA PHE A 151 -10.59 -4.46 1.07
C PHE A 151 -11.15 -5.04 2.38
N THR A 152 -10.38 -5.91 3.03
CA THR A 152 -10.73 -6.51 4.33
C THR A 152 -10.02 -5.82 5.51
N GLY A 153 -9.13 -4.89 5.23
CA GLY A 153 -8.34 -4.10 6.17
C GLY A 153 -7.47 -3.10 5.41
N GLY A 154 -6.43 -2.59 6.03
CA GLY A 154 -5.54 -1.63 5.41
C GLY A 154 -4.16 -1.61 6.03
N GLY A 155 -3.22 -0.96 5.33
CA GLY A 155 -1.93 -0.64 5.90
C GLY A 155 -2.02 0.44 6.98
N SER A 156 -0.96 0.59 7.74
CA SER A 156 -0.89 1.59 8.82
C SER A 156 -0.54 3.00 8.35
N LEU A 157 -0.17 3.16 7.09
CA LEU A 157 0.20 4.46 6.53
C LEU A 157 -1.04 5.31 6.24
N MET A 158 -1.05 6.54 6.74
CA MET A 158 -2.08 7.56 6.53
C MET A 158 -1.42 8.93 6.33
N SER A 159 -2.17 9.91 5.89
CA SER A 159 -1.77 11.32 5.84
C SER A 159 -2.74 12.20 6.61
N ILE A 160 -2.28 13.38 6.99
CA ILE A 160 -3.11 14.40 7.62
C ILE A 160 -3.06 15.70 6.81
N VAL A 161 -4.16 16.41 6.81
CA VAL A 161 -4.26 17.79 6.29
C VAL A 161 -4.46 18.71 7.49
N LEU A 162 -3.66 19.76 7.57
CA LEU A 162 -3.74 20.74 8.64
C LEU A 162 -4.71 21.88 8.27
N HIS A 163 -5.38 22.48 9.25
CA HIS A 163 -6.35 23.57 9.02
C HIS A 163 -5.76 24.83 8.42
N LYS A 164 -4.47 25.07 8.59
CA LYS A 164 -3.77 26.22 8.02
C LYS A 164 -2.42 25.82 7.46
N GLU A 165 -1.88 26.66 6.60
CA GLU A 165 -0.50 26.53 6.15
C GLU A 165 0.45 26.89 7.29
N TYR A 166 1.49 26.07 7.43
CA TYR A 166 2.61 26.28 8.33
C TYR A 166 3.86 26.43 7.50
N SER A 167 4.80 27.26 7.96
CA SER A 167 6.10 27.34 7.33
C SER A 167 6.89 26.04 7.49
N ASP A 168 7.83 25.79 6.58
CA ASP A 168 8.72 24.62 6.65
C ASP A 168 9.46 24.56 7.99
N HIS A 169 9.80 25.72 8.57
CA HIS A 169 10.44 25.79 9.88
C HIS A 169 9.53 25.31 11.02
N GLU A 170 8.24 25.68 11.00
CA GLU A 170 7.28 25.20 12.00
C GLU A 170 7.02 23.71 11.89
N LEU A 171 6.92 23.18 10.64
CA LEU A 171 6.77 21.76 10.39
C LEU A 171 8.01 20.97 10.83
N ALA A 172 9.21 21.45 10.48
CA ALA A 172 10.46 20.85 10.91
C ALA A 172 10.57 20.81 12.45
N LYS A 173 10.24 21.93 13.12
CA LYS A 173 10.23 22.01 14.57
C LYS A 173 9.26 20.99 15.21
N MET A 174 8.07 20.81 14.63
CA MET A 174 7.11 19.81 15.10
C MET A 174 7.68 18.39 14.98
N LEU A 175 8.27 18.05 13.82
CA LEU A 175 8.82 16.73 13.54
C LEU A 175 10.06 16.41 14.38
N ASP A 176 10.96 17.41 14.54
CA ASP A 176 12.20 17.26 15.30
C ASP A 176 11.97 17.09 16.81
N HIS A 177 10.80 17.52 17.33
CA HIS A 177 10.44 17.41 18.76
C HIS A 177 9.57 16.18 19.06
N MET A 178 9.33 15.31 18.10
CA MET A 178 8.63 14.04 18.37
C MET A 178 9.53 13.10 19.17
N GLU A 179 9.05 12.70 20.37
CA GLU A 179 9.83 11.81 21.25
C GLU A 179 9.72 10.34 20.87
N LEU A 180 8.56 9.90 20.36
CA LEU A 180 8.27 8.49 20.03
C LEU A 180 8.43 8.15 18.56
N PHE A 181 8.24 9.13 17.67
CA PHE A 181 8.30 8.93 16.23
C PHE A 181 9.51 9.63 15.66
N ALA A 182 10.27 8.91 14.86
CA ALA A 182 11.39 9.46 14.10
C ALA A 182 10.98 9.66 12.64
N MET A 183 11.59 10.65 11.98
CA MET A 183 11.46 10.81 10.52
C MET A 183 12.14 9.66 9.80
N GLY A 184 11.49 9.12 8.78
CA GLY A 184 12.01 8.06 7.94
C GLY A 184 11.42 8.06 6.55
N TYR A 185 12.14 7.48 5.60
CA TYR A 185 11.68 7.36 4.21
C TYR A 185 10.94 6.04 3.95
N SER A 186 10.97 5.11 4.90
CA SER A 186 10.34 3.81 4.78
C SER A 186 9.29 3.62 5.87
N TRP A 187 8.42 2.65 5.67
CA TRP A 187 7.30 2.35 6.55
C TRP A 187 6.95 0.86 6.50
N GLY A 188 6.03 0.38 7.37
CA GLY A 188 5.56 -1.00 7.37
C GLY A 188 6.47 -2.02 8.06
N GLY A 189 7.63 -1.58 8.56
CA GLY A 189 8.54 -2.33 9.43
C GLY A 189 8.60 -1.72 10.83
N PHE A 190 9.48 -2.27 11.68
CA PHE A 190 9.82 -1.77 13.00
C PHE A 190 11.34 -1.77 13.19
#